data_89a6b808a2ad3def43c77a02094b6adf
#
_entry.id   89a6b808a2ad3def43c77a02094b6adf
#
_cell.length_a   1.000
_cell.length_b   1.000
_cell.length_c   1.000
_cell.angle_alpha   90.00
_cell.angle_beta   90.00
_cell.angle_gamma   90.00
#
_symmetry.space_group_name_H-M   'P 1'
#
loop_
_entity.id
_entity.type
_entity.pdbx_description
1 polymer ?
#
loop_
_entity_poly.entity_id
_entity_poly.type
_entity_poly.pdbx_seq_one_letter_code
_entity_poly.pdbx_strand_id
1 'polypeptide(L)'
;MRDYQDKERNRFYKKMNDEQKELFHSIQDNIFTFCEAKSGTGKTTVSVASAIDLLYQGKVSKVIYIQTCSARFLDLGFLPGTLEEKTSNLYIALSDALTELGFGEKEIEEMTSNGQLITMTDNALRGCNLEDAAIILDETQNCGYHTLKLILTRIHDNCHVVMIGDHYQKDQKGDNTVFIGYGEFLAQKIGKKVELTKNYRGRLSKLAEEYIC
;
A
#
# COMPACT_ATOMS: atom_id res chain seq x y z
N MET A 1 -14.94 12.77 17.89
CA MET A 1 -13.83 12.07 17.22
C MET A 1 -14.22 11.69 15.78
N ARG A 2 -15.23 10.87 15.54
CA ARG A 2 -15.71 10.49 14.18
C ARG A 2 -15.96 11.68 13.25
N ASP A 3 -16.61 12.74 13.71
CA ASP A 3 -16.88 13.98 12.95
C ASP A 3 -15.62 14.73 12.48
N TYR A 4 -14.54 14.67 13.24
CA TYR A 4 -13.27 15.29 12.87
C TYR A 4 -12.57 14.50 11.76
N GLN A 5 -12.53 13.19 11.89
CA GLN A 5 -11.95 12.28 10.90
C GLN A 5 -12.69 12.35 9.56
N ASP A 6 -14.03 12.43 9.59
CA ASP A 6 -14.83 12.61 8.39
C ASP A 6 -14.54 13.94 7.68
N LYS A 7 -14.25 15.00 8.44
CA LYS A 7 -13.85 16.31 7.88
C LYS A 7 -12.47 16.27 7.23
N GLU A 8 -11.47 15.65 7.87
CA GLU A 8 -10.11 15.59 7.32
C GLU A 8 -10.04 14.64 6.11
N ARG A 9 -10.71 13.49 6.14
CA ARG A 9 -10.83 12.61 4.97
C ARG A 9 -11.50 13.30 3.79
N ASN A 10 -12.61 14.03 4.04
CA ASN A 10 -13.28 14.82 3.02
C ASN A 10 -12.39 15.94 2.47
N ARG A 11 -11.56 16.56 3.33
CA ARG A 11 -10.58 17.56 2.94
C ARG A 11 -9.48 16.97 2.06
N PHE A 12 -8.97 15.79 2.43
CA PHE A 12 -7.97 15.07 1.62
C PHE A 12 -8.56 14.69 0.26
N TYR A 13 -9.75 14.08 0.23
CA TYR A 13 -10.44 13.70 -1.01
C TYR A 13 -10.66 14.90 -1.95
N LYS A 14 -11.04 16.07 -1.41
CA LYS A 14 -11.21 17.30 -2.22
C LYS A 14 -9.91 17.81 -2.85
N LYS A 15 -8.76 17.49 -2.26
CA LYS A 15 -7.44 17.88 -2.78
C LYS A 15 -6.88 16.91 -3.82
N MET A 16 -7.43 15.72 -3.91
CA MET A 16 -7.01 14.72 -4.91
C MET A 16 -7.23 15.25 -6.33
N ASN A 17 -6.28 14.98 -7.21
CA ASN A 17 -6.47 15.15 -8.64
C ASN A 17 -7.35 14.02 -9.21
N ASP A 18 -7.65 14.07 -10.50
CA ASP A 18 -8.56 13.11 -11.12
C ASP A 18 -7.97 11.68 -11.15
N GLU A 19 -6.67 11.53 -11.40
CA GLU A 19 -5.97 10.24 -11.36
C GLU A 19 -6.02 9.61 -9.94
N GLN A 20 -5.79 10.42 -8.90
CA GLN A 20 -5.87 9.98 -7.51
C GLN A 20 -7.29 9.60 -7.10
N LYS A 21 -8.31 10.33 -7.57
CA LYS A 21 -9.71 9.96 -7.37
C LYS A 21 -10.07 8.67 -8.10
N GLU A 22 -9.52 8.48 -9.31
CA GLU A 22 -9.69 7.24 -10.04
C GLU A 22 -9.11 6.05 -9.27
N LEU A 23 -7.89 6.19 -8.70
CA LEU A 23 -7.31 5.16 -7.83
C LEU A 23 -8.17 4.89 -6.61
N PHE A 24 -8.61 5.96 -5.92
CA PHE A 24 -9.47 5.86 -4.74
C PHE A 24 -10.74 5.05 -5.04
N HIS A 25 -11.47 5.42 -6.11
CA HIS A 25 -12.70 4.72 -6.50
C HIS A 25 -12.44 3.32 -7.03
N SER A 26 -11.35 3.12 -7.77
CA SER A 26 -11.00 1.79 -8.24
C SER A 26 -10.86 0.78 -7.09
N ILE A 27 -10.24 1.18 -5.97
CA ILE A 27 -10.11 0.34 -4.78
C ILE A 27 -11.48 0.06 -4.12
N GLN A 28 -12.40 1.04 -4.15
CA GLN A 28 -13.75 0.90 -3.61
C GLN A 28 -14.63 -0.07 -4.40
N ASP A 29 -14.47 -0.08 -5.72
CA ASP A 29 -15.42 -0.68 -6.65
C ASP A 29 -14.96 -2.04 -7.20
N ASN A 30 -13.68 -2.38 -7.05
CA ASN A 30 -13.10 -3.61 -7.60
C ASN A 30 -12.52 -4.51 -6.51
N ILE A 31 -12.48 -5.81 -6.78
CA ILE A 31 -11.78 -6.81 -5.96
C ILE A 31 -10.27 -6.54 -6.00
N PHE A 32 -9.74 -6.14 -7.16
CA PHE A 32 -8.32 -5.91 -7.36
C PHE A 32 -8.05 -4.60 -8.09
N THR A 33 -7.15 -3.80 -7.56
CA THR A 33 -6.63 -2.59 -8.21
C THR A 33 -5.12 -2.67 -8.35
N PHE A 34 -4.62 -2.44 -9.55
CA PHE A 34 -3.21 -2.33 -9.83
C PHE A 34 -2.82 -0.88 -10.10
N CYS A 35 -1.88 -0.35 -9.34
CA CYS A 35 -1.35 1.00 -9.56
C CYS A 35 0.17 0.97 -9.62
N GLU A 36 0.68 1.14 -10.84
CA GLU A 36 2.08 1.40 -11.09
C GLU A 36 2.30 2.89 -11.21
N ALA A 37 3.12 3.46 -10.34
CA ALA A 37 3.37 4.89 -10.35
C ALA A 37 4.72 5.23 -9.72
N LYS A 38 5.35 6.29 -10.23
CA LYS A 38 6.60 6.83 -9.67
C LYS A 38 6.42 7.26 -8.22
N SER A 39 7.54 7.35 -7.53
CA SER A 39 7.58 7.89 -6.16
C SER A 39 7.02 9.32 -6.12
N GLY A 40 6.37 9.69 -5.00
CA GLY A 40 5.84 11.05 -4.81
C GLY A 40 4.54 11.36 -5.54
N THR A 41 3.86 10.36 -6.13
CA THR A 41 2.53 10.54 -6.76
C THR A 41 1.38 10.41 -5.77
N GLY A 42 1.65 9.99 -4.52
CA GLY A 42 0.64 9.80 -3.48
C GLY A 42 -0.05 8.43 -3.52
N LYS A 43 0.50 7.44 -4.25
CA LYS A 43 -0.09 6.09 -4.37
C LYS A 43 -0.40 5.45 -3.01
N THR A 44 0.54 5.51 -2.05
CA THR A 44 0.36 4.92 -0.72
C THR A 44 -0.72 5.66 0.07
N THR A 45 -0.66 7.01 0.13
CA THR A 45 -1.65 7.81 0.88
C THR A 45 -3.07 7.64 0.34
N VAL A 46 -3.24 7.62 -0.99
CA VAL A 46 -4.55 7.39 -1.62
C VAL A 46 -5.07 5.99 -1.34
N SER A 47 -4.20 4.98 -1.40
CA SER A 47 -4.57 3.59 -1.10
C SER A 47 -5.00 3.43 0.35
N VAL A 48 -4.27 4.03 1.30
CA VAL A 48 -4.63 4.05 2.72
C VAL A 48 -5.95 4.78 2.95
N ALA A 49 -6.14 5.95 2.32
CA ALA A 49 -7.39 6.70 2.44
C ALA A 49 -8.60 5.89 1.96
N SER A 50 -8.50 5.20 0.83
CA SER A 50 -9.57 4.36 0.30
C SER A 50 -9.83 3.13 1.17
N ALA A 51 -8.78 2.47 1.67
CA ALA A 51 -8.90 1.30 2.55
C ALA A 51 -9.57 1.67 3.89
N ILE A 52 -9.19 2.80 4.49
CA ILE A 52 -9.83 3.33 5.71
C ILE A 52 -11.29 3.69 5.46
N ASP A 53 -11.60 4.22 4.29
CA ASP A 53 -12.99 4.55 3.93
C ASP A 53 -13.85 3.28 3.80
N LEU A 54 -13.35 2.19 3.20
CA LEU A 54 -14.00 0.87 3.17
C LEU A 54 -14.27 0.34 4.59
N LEU A 55 -13.30 0.46 5.51
CA LEU A 55 -13.45 0.07 6.91
C LEU A 55 -14.56 0.87 7.60
N TYR A 56 -14.60 2.19 7.43
CA TYR A 56 -15.60 3.04 8.06
C TYR A 56 -17.01 2.91 7.45
N GLN A 57 -17.09 2.53 6.18
CA GLN A 57 -18.35 2.15 5.54
C GLN A 57 -18.86 0.77 6.00
N GLY A 58 -18.06 0.01 6.75
CA GLY A 58 -18.39 -1.35 7.17
C GLY A 58 -18.38 -2.37 6.02
N LYS A 59 -17.72 -2.04 4.90
CA LYS A 59 -17.56 -2.97 3.77
C LYS A 59 -16.49 -4.03 4.05
N VAL A 60 -15.55 -3.73 4.93
CA VAL A 60 -14.53 -4.63 5.45
C VAL A 60 -14.38 -4.45 6.94
N SER A 61 -13.90 -5.47 7.66
CA SER A 61 -13.68 -5.40 9.11
C SER A 61 -12.29 -4.86 9.49
N LYS A 62 -11.35 -4.85 8.56
CA LYS A 62 -9.96 -4.48 8.83
C LYS A 62 -9.22 -3.99 7.59
N VAL A 63 -8.17 -3.22 7.83
CA VAL A 63 -7.17 -2.82 6.84
C VAL A 63 -5.89 -3.61 7.11
N ILE A 64 -5.34 -4.24 6.10
CA ILE A 64 -4.07 -4.98 6.18
C ILE A 64 -3.06 -4.30 5.26
N TYR A 65 -2.00 -3.77 5.85
CA TYR A 65 -0.89 -3.19 5.11
C TYR A 65 0.28 -4.18 5.06
N ILE A 66 0.61 -4.61 3.86
CA ILE A 66 1.68 -5.57 3.61
C ILE A 66 2.79 -4.84 2.87
N GLN A 67 3.89 -4.61 3.56
CA GLN A 67 5.09 -4.10 2.93
C GLN A 67 5.96 -5.25 2.47
N THR A 68 6.26 -5.25 1.18
CA THR A 68 7.17 -6.23 0.62
C THR A 68 8.61 -5.76 0.80
N CYS A 69 9.43 -6.64 1.36
CA CYS A 69 10.81 -6.32 1.67
C CYS A 69 11.73 -6.84 0.57
N SER A 70 12.71 -6.02 0.17
CA SER A 70 13.83 -6.54 -0.60
C SER A 70 14.64 -7.53 0.25
N ALA A 71 15.31 -8.50 -0.38
CA ALA A 71 16.15 -9.49 0.33
C ALA A 71 17.23 -8.85 1.23
N ARG A 72 17.56 -7.58 1.01
CA ARG A 72 18.50 -6.82 1.87
C ARG A 72 17.95 -6.56 3.27
N PHE A 73 16.62 -6.50 3.43
CA PHE A 73 16.00 -6.37 4.75
C PHE A 73 15.95 -7.68 5.52
N LEU A 74 16.16 -8.83 4.87
CA LEU A 74 16.27 -10.13 5.53
C LEU A 74 17.60 -10.27 6.33
N ASP A 75 18.61 -9.45 6.02
CA ASP A 75 19.86 -9.35 6.78
C ASP A 75 19.75 -8.49 8.07
N LEU A 76 18.54 -8.09 8.45
CA LEU A 76 18.26 -7.35 9.72
C LEU A 76 18.68 -8.10 10.99
N GLY A 77 19.10 -9.36 10.89
CA GLY A 77 19.68 -10.13 12.00
C GLY A 77 20.89 -9.47 12.68
N PHE A 78 21.61 -8.64 11.96
CA PHE A 78 22.83 -7.96 12.46
C PHE A 78 22.62 -6.53 12.96
N LEU A 79 21.42 -5.94 12.81
CA LEU A 79 21.16 -4.60 13.34
C LEU A 79 20.81 -4.68 14.83
N PRO A 80 21.40 -3.81 15.70
CA PRO A 80 21.00 -3.71 17.09
C PRO A 80 19.56 -3.18 17.20
N GLY A 81 18.82 -3.68 18.19
CA GLY A 81 17.45 -3.28 18.47
C GLY A 81 16.48 -4.46 18.57
N THR A 82 15.31 -4.22 19.15
CA THR A 82 14.21 -5.18 19.23
C THR A 82 13.61 -5.45 17.85
N LEU A 83 12.86 -6.53 17.69
CA LEU A 83 12.15 -6.83 16.44
C LEU A 83 11.18 -5.70 16.08
N GLU A 84 10.52 -5.12 17.08
CA GLU A 84 9.60 -3.98 16.94
C GLU A 84 10.30 -2.72 16.44
N GLU A 85 11.47 -2.38 16.98
CA GLU A 85 12.28 -1.25 16.51
C GLU A 85 12.78 -1.45 15.07
N LYS A 86 13.13 -2.68 14.70
CA LYS A 86 13.58 -3.03 13.35
C LYS A 86 12.48 -2.96 12.32
N THR A 87 11.25 -3.31 12.71
CA THR A 87 10.09 -3.29 11.81
C THR A 87 9.40 -1.93 11.76
N SER A 88 9.56 -1.06 12.76
CA SER A 88 8.96 0.29 12.77
C SER A 88 9.34 1.11 11.53
N ASN A 89 10.59 1.01 11.09
CA ASN A 89 11.06 1.70 9.89
C ASN A 89 10.39 1.22 8.58
N LEU A 90 9.87 -0.01 8.56
CA LEU A 90 9.18 -0.55 7.39
C LEU A 90 7.80 0.12 7.17
N TYR A 91 7.20 0.65 8.23
CA TYR A 91 5.83 1.20 8.16
C TYR A 91 5.78 2.73 8.16
N ILE A 92 6.91 3.40 7.93
CA ILE A 92 6.97 4.88 7.87
C ILE A 92 5.98 5.41 6.83
N ALA A 93 5.91 4.80 5.65
CA ALA A 93 5.00 5.25 4.60
C ALA A 93 3.52 5.13 5.00
N LEU A 94 3.15 4.09 5.76
CA LEU A 94 1.81 3.95 6.34
C LEU A 94 1.56 5.00 7.42
N SER A 95 2.51 5.20 8.34
CA SER A 95 2.40 6.18 9.41
C SER A 95 2.26 7.60 8.86
N ASP A 96 3.08 7.97 7.88
CA ASP A 96 3.01 9.25 7.19
C ASP A 96 1.64 9.44 6.50
N ALA A 97 1.16 8.40 5.81
CA ALA A 97 -0.14 8.43 5.16
C ALA A 97 -1.29 8.63 6.17
N LEU A 98 -1.28 7.91 7.28
CA LEU A 98 -2.30 8.05 8.34
C LEU A 98 -2.24 9.44 8.98
N THR A 99 -1.04 9.97 9.23
CA THR A 99 -0.84 11.33 9.77
C THR A 99 -1.38 12.39 8.79
N GLU A 100 -1.11 12.25 7.48
CA GLU A 100 -1.65 13.15 6.45
C GLU A 100 -3.18 13.12 6.39
N LEU A 101 -3.78 11.97 6.69
CA LEU A 101 -5.23 11.77 6.80
C LEU A 101 -5.83 12.29 8.12
N GLY A 102 -5.00 12.80 9.03
CA GLY A 102 -5.42 13.41 10.29
C GLY A 102 -5.53 12.44 11.48
N PHE A 103 -4.97 11.22 11.35
CA PHE A 103 -4.94 10.27 12.47
C PHE A 103 -3.83 10.62 13.45
N GLY A 104 -4.18 10.67 14.74
CA GLY A 104 -3.23 10.82 15.82
C GLY A 104 -2.68 9.47 16.29
N GLU A 105 -1.53 9.48 16.99
CA GLU A 105 -0.87 8.25 17.48
C GLU A 105 -1.82 7.36 18.29
N LYS A 106 -2.62 7.92 19.21
CA LYS A 106 -3.59 7.18 20.03
C LYS A 106 -4.64 6.45 19.20
N GLU A 107 -5.10 7.06 18.11
CA GLU A 107 -6.10 6.46 17.22
C GLU A 107 -5.50 5.30 16.44
N ILE A 108 -4.25 5.45 15.98
CA ILE A 108 -3.51 4.39 15.30
C ILE A 108 -3.28 3.21 16.25
N GLU A 109 -2.90 3.48 17.51
CA GLU A 109 -2.75 2.48 18.56
C GLU A 109 -4.07 1.74 18.86
N GLU A 110 -5.19 2.48 18.96
CA GLU A 110 -6.52 1.89 19.15
C GLU A 110 -6.92 0.98 17.98
N MET A 111 -6.75 1.44 16.73
CA MET A 111 -7.05 0.65 15.53
C MET A 111 -6.20 -0.62 15.48
N THR A 112 -4.93 -0.52 15.84
CA THR A 112 -4.01 -1.67 15.88
C THR A 112 -4.41 -2.65 16.99
N SER A 113 -4.68 -2.15 18.18
CA SER A 113 -5.07 -2.99 19.35
C SER A 113 -6.40 -3.69 19.13
N ASN A 114 -7.34 -3.07 18.41
CA ASN A 114 -8.64 -3.65 18.08
C ASN A 114 -8.58 -4.56 16.83
N GLY A 115 -7.43 -4.73 16.21
CA GLY A 115 -7.26 -5.54 14.99
C GLY A 115 -7.88 -4.93 13.72
N GLN A 116 -8.23 -3.64 13.75
CA GLN A 116 -8.75 -2.93 12.59
C GLN A 116 -7.65 -2.47 11.63
N LEU A 117 -6.42 -2.27 12.15
CA LEU A 117 -5.23 -1.99 11.35
C LEU A 117 -4.17 -3.04 11.66
N ILE A 118 -3.77 -3.78 10.65
CA ILE A 118 -2.78 -4.85 10.75
C ILE A 118 -1.63 -4.53 9.79
N THR A 119 -0.41 -4.59 10.31
CA THR A 119 0.81 -4.44 9.50
C THR A 119 1.54 -5.77 9.41
N MET A 120 1.95 -6.15 8.21
CA MET A 120 2.63 -7.44 7.97
C MET A 120 3.76 -7.26 6.97
N THR A 121 4.76 -8.13 7.05
CA THR A 121 5.72 -8.35 5.98
C THR A 121 5.33 -9.59 5.17
N ASP A 122 5.82 -9.71 3.95
CA ASP A 122 5.64 -10.88 3.09
C ASP A 122 6.02 -12.21 3.77
N ASN A 123 7.03 -12.19 4.65
CA ASN A 123 7.47 -13.37 5.40
C ASN A 123 6.47 -13.82 6.49
N ALA A 124 5.68 -12.91 7.04
CA ALA A 124 4.71 -13.20 8.09
C ALA A 124 3.43 -13.90 7.56
N LEU A 125 3.25 -13.95 6.25
CA LEU A 125 2.02 -14.45 5.61
C LEU A 125 1.91 -15.98 5.54
N ARG A 126 2.97 -16.70 5.89
CA ARG A 126 2.93 -18.17 5.85
C ARG A 126 1.94 -18.73 6.89
N GLY A 127 0.89 -19.39 6.39
CA GLY A 127 -0.16 -19.96 7.24
C GLY A 127 -1.31 -19.02 7.58
N CYS A 128 -1.28 -17.76 7.11
CA CYS A 128 -2.41 -16.84 7.29
C CYS A 128 -3.47 -17.03 6.20
N ASN A 129 -4.73 -16.79 6.57
CA ASN A 129 -5.82 -16.53 5.64
C ASN A 129 -6.21 -15.06 5.75
N LEU A 130 -6.32 -14.38 4.62
CA LEU A 130 -6.67 -12.96 4.55
C LEU A 130 -8.09 -12.85 4.02
N GLU A 131 -9.00 -12.44 4.90
CA GLU A 131 -10.43 -12.34 4.59
C GLU A 131 -11.05 -11.10 5.22
N ASP A 132 -12.13 -10.62 4.63
CA ASP A 132 -12.91 -9.48 5.10
C ASP A 132 -12.02 -8.25 5.36
N ALA A 133 -11.19 -7.90 4.37
CA ALA A 133 -10.16 -6.89 4.53
C ALA A 133 -9.96 -6.02 3.28
N ALA A 134 -9.57 -4.77 3.52
CA ALA A 134 -8.90 -3.96 2.51
C ALA A 134 -7.39 -4.18 2.63
N ILE A 135 -6.77 -4.73 1.60
CA ILE A 135 -5.36 -5.16 1.60
C ILE A 135 -4.55 -4.23 0.71
N ILE A 136 -3.53 -3.62 1.29
CA ILE A 136 -2.57 -2.78 0.57
C ILE A 136 -1.26 -3.56 0.45
N LEU A 137 -0.88 -3.91 -0.78
CA LEU A 137 0.43 -4.50 -1.10
C LEU A 137 1.33 -3.37 -1.58
N ASP A 138 2.26 -2.91 -0.73
CA ASP A 138 3.17 -1.81 -1.05
C ASP A 138 4.58 -2.29 -1.37
N GLU A 139 5.31 -1.50 -2.19
CA GLU A 139 6.65 -1.79 -2.67
C GLU A 139 6.77 -3.12 -3.45
N THR A 140 5.68 -3.53 -4.11
CA THR A 140 5.57 -4.86 -4.72
C THR A 140 6.52 -5.12 -5.89
N GLN A 141 7.18 -4.09 -6.45
CA GLN A 141 8.26 -4.25 -7.42
C GLN A 141 9.46 -5.03 -6.83
N ASN A 142 9.58 -5.09 -5.51
CA ASN A 142 10.63 -5.85 -4.81
C ASN A 142 10.30 -7.34 -4.64
N CYS A 143 9.07 -7.75 -4.99
CA CYS A 143 8.63 -9.14 -4.91
C CYS A 143 9.07 -9.96 -6.12
N GLY A 144 9.58 -11.16 -5.86
CA GLY A 144 9.69 -12.20 -6.87
C GLY A 144 8.36 -12.95 -7.10
N TYR A 145 8.30 -13.72 -8.18
CA TYR A 145 7.12 -14.51 -8.56
C TYR A 145 6.55 -15.37 -7.43
N HIS A 146 7.41 -16.10 -6.73
CA HIS A 146 6.97 -17.01 -5.66
C HIS A 146 6.37 -16.27 -4.47
N THR A 147 6.92 -15.10 -4.13
CA THR A 147 6.43 -14.26 -3.02
C THR A 147 5.07 -13.67 -3.39
N LEU A 148 4.92 -13.07 -4.57
CA LEU A 148 3.62 -12.55 -5.03
C LEU A 148 2.56 -13.65 -5.10
N LYS A 149 2.91 -14.81 -5.66
CA LYS A 149 1.99 -15.95 -5.69
C LYS A 149 1.60 -16.41 -4.28
N LEU A 150 2.55 -16.47 -3.34
CA LEU A 150 2.28 -16.82 -1.96
C LEU A 150 1.27 -15.86 -1.32
N ILE A 151 1.49 -14.56 -1.47
CA ILE A 151 0.60 -13.51 -0.93
C ILE A 151 -0.80 -13.65 -1.54
N LEU A 152 -0.89 -13.62 -2.86
CA LEU A 152 -2.16 -13.57 -3.59
C LEU A 152 -3.02 -14.83 -3.37
N THR A 153 -2.41 -16.00 -3.18
CA THR A 153 -3.13 -17.25 -2.89
C THR A 153 -3.65 -17.37 -1.46
N ARG A 154 -3.40 -16.39 -0.59
CA ARG A 154 -3.92 -16.30 0.79
C ARG A 154 -5.13 -15.41 0.93
N ILE A 155 -5.49 -14.69 -0.14
CA ILE A 155 -6.53 -13.68 -0.15
C ILE A 155 -7.84 -14.30 -0.60
N HIS A 156 -8.89 -14.08 0.18
CA HIS A 156 -10.24 -14.53 -0.13
C HIS A 156 -10.99 -13.48 -0.98
N ASP A 157 -12.06 -13.93 -1.66
CA ASP A 157 -12.85 -13.10 -2.60
C ASP A 157 -13.62 -11.94 -1.94
N ASN A 158 -13.76 -11.96 -0.61
CA ASN A 158 -14.38 -10.89 0.18
C ASN A 158 -13.39 -9.78 0.60
N CYS A 159 -12.26 -9.68 -0.08
CA CYS A 159 -11.26 -8.64 0.13
C CYS A 159 -11.27 -7.64 -1.02
N HIS A 160 -10.87 -6.39 -0.71
CA HIS A 160 -10.46 -5.40 -1.69
C HIS A 160 -8.94 -5.30 -1.66
N VAL A 161 -8.28 -5.53 -2.79
CA VAL A 161 -6.82 -5.59 -2.87
C VAL A 161 -6.31 -4.47 -3.76
N VAL A 162 -5.35 -3.71 -3.27
CA VAL A 162 -4.58 -2.79 -4.09
C VAL A 162 -3.11 -3.18 -4.08
N MET A 163 -2.55 -3.36 -5.27
CA MET A 163 -1.14 -3.66 -5.49
C MET A 163 -0.45 -2.42 -6.06
N ILE A 164 0.46 -1.82 -5.29
CA ILE A 164 1.16 -0.60 -5.66
C ILE A 164 2.67 -0.80 -5.67
N GLY A 165 3.34 -0.06 -6.54
CA GLY A 165 4.79 -0.09 -6.66
C GLY A 165 5.33 0.86 -7.72
N ASP A 166 6.65 0.94 -7.79
CA ASP A 166 7.40 1.74 -8.75
C ASP A 166 8.49 0.86 -9.40
N HIS A 167 8.29 0.45 -10.64
CA HIS A 167 9.23 -0.44 -11.31
C HIS A 167 10.64 0.17 -11.53
N TYR A 168 10.75 1.50 -11.51
CA TYR A 168 12.05 2.18 -11.60
C TYR A 168 12.84 2.16 -10.29
N GLN A 169 12.17 1.90 -9.14
CA GLN A 169 12.79 1.86 -7.81
C GLN A 169 13.09 0.43 -7.32
N LYS A 170 13.32 -0.50 -8.20
CA LYS A 170 13.63 -1.87 -7.81
C LYS A 170 15.03 -1.99 -7.23
N ASP A 171 15.13 -2.47 -5.99
CA ASP A 171 16.40 -2.65 -5.27
C ASP A 171 17.28 -3.79 -5.79
N GLN A 172 16.70 -4.73 -6.52
CA GLN A 172 17.41 -5.92 -7.01
C GLN A 172 17.52 -5.92 -8.54
N LYS A 173 18.68 -6.34 -9.02
CA LYS A 173 18.86 -6.72 -10.42
C LYS A 173 18.01 -7.96 -10.69
N GLY A 174 16.93 -7.83 -11.40
CA GLY A 174 16.02 -8.91 -11.75
C GLY A 174 14.91 -8.43 -12.67
N ASP A 175 14.13 -9.37 -13.14
CA ASP A 175 13.08 -9.12 -14.12
C ASP A 175 11.92 -8.32 -13.49
N ASN A 176 11.70 -7.10 -13.95
CA ASN A 176 10.56 -6.26 -13.56
C ASN A 176 9.23 -6.77 -14.10
N THR A 177 9.27 -7.75 -15.01
CA THR A 177 8.09 -8.28 -15.66
C THR A 177 7.14 -8.96 -14.70
N VAL A 178 7.63 -9.49 -13.57
CA VAL A 178 6.79 -10.21 -12.60
C VAL A 178 5.75 -9.29 -11.95
N PHE A 179 6.18 -8.14 -11.42
CA PHE A 179 5.28 -7.17 -10.79
C PHE A 179 4.24 -6.64 -11.78
N ILE A 180 4.72 -6.14 -12.93
CA ILE A 180 3.87 -5.60 -13.98
C ILE A 180 2.97 -6.71 -14.54
N GLY A 181 3.55 -7.87 -14.90
CA GLY A 181 2.81 -8.97 -15.51
C GLY A 181 1.70 -9.50 -14.60
N TYR A 182 1.94 -9.67 -13.29
CA TYR A 182 0.89 -10.07 -12.34
C TYR A 182 -0.17 -8.99 -12.18
N GLY A 183 0.25 -7.74 -12.02
CA GLY A 183 -0.67 -6.62 -11.84
C GLY A 183 -1.61 -6.45 -13.02
N GLU A 184 -1.09 -6.45 -14.24
CA GLU A 184 -1.89 -6.31 -15.46
C GLU A 184 -2.79 -7.53 -15.69
N PHE A 185 -2.28 -8.74 -15.46
CA PHE A 185 -3.07 -9.97 -15.60
C PHE A 185 -4.29 -9.95 -14.66
N LEU A 186 -4.10 -9.63 -13.37
CA LEU A 186 -5.19 -9.61 -12.39
C LEU A 186 -6.15 -8.43 -12.65
N ALA A 187 -5.62 -7.26 -12.98
CA ALA A 187 -6.45 -6.10 -13.31
C ALA A 187 -7.36 -6.37 -14.51
N GLN A 188 -6.87 -7.07 -15.51
CA GLN A 188 -7.67 -7.46 -16.69
C GLN A 188 -8.77 -8.47 -16.35
N LYS A 189 -8.55 -9.37 -15.38
CA LYS A 189 -9.46 -10.47 -15.06
C LYS A 189 -10.52 -10.09 -14.03
N ILE A 190 -10.15 -9.39 -12.98
CA ILE A 190 -11.00 -9.18 -11.79
C ILE A 190 -10.93 -7.75 -11.24
N GLY A 191 -10.36 -6.80 -11.98
CA GLY A 191 -10.16 -5.46 -11.43
C GLY A 191 -9.83 -4.39 -12.45
N LYS A 192 -9.03 -3.43 -12.03
CA LYS A 192 -8.65 -2.26 -12.82
C LYS A 192 -7.19 -1.87 -12.66
N LYS A 193 -6.54 -1.44 -13.74
CA LYS A 193 -5.25 -0.73 -13.70
C LYS A 193 -5.49 0.78 -13.66
N VAL A 194 -4.77 1.46 -12.77
CA VAL A 194 -4.77 2.92 -12.65
C VAL A 194 -3.33 3.41 -12.69
N GLU A 195 -3.10 4.53 -13.33
CA GLU A 195 -1.78 5.18 -13.44
C GLU A 195 -1.82 6.55 -12.77
N LEU A 196 -0.76 6.87 -12.01
CA LEU A 196 -0.56 8.20 -11.44
C LEU A 196 0.69 8.81 -12.07
N THR A 197 0.53 9.95 -12.72
CA THR A 197 1.62 10.60 -13.47
C THR A 197 2.16 11.82 -12.75
N LYS A 198 1.34 12.49 -11.94
CA LYS A 198 1.70 13.77 -11.30
C LYS A 198 2.50 13.56 -10.03
N ASN A 199 3.79 13.95 -10.07
CA ASN A 199 4.66 13.94 -8.89
C ASN A 199 4.44 15.21 -8.04
N TYR A 200 4.14 15.01 -6.75
CA TYR A 200 3.91 16.07 -5.74
C TYR A 200 5.15 16.38 -4.90
N ARG A 201 6.23 15.61 -5.02
CA ARG A 201 7.51 15.92 -4.39
C ARG A 201 8.10 17.20 -5.00
N GLY A 202 9.05 17.78 -4.30
CA GLY A 202 9.66 19.04 -4.68
C GLY A 202 10.50 18.95 -5.98
N ARG A 203 11.06 20.11 -6.38
CA ARG A 203 11.85 20.27 -7.61
C ARG A 203 13.04 19.30 -7.72
N LEU A 204 13.70 19.00 -6.59
CA LEU A 204 14.83 18.06 -6.56
C LEU A 204 14.42 16.65 -7.00
N SER A 205 13.30 16.14 -6.50
CA SER A 205 12.80 14.82 -6.89
C SER A 205 12.50 14.73 -8.38
N LYS A 206 11.89 15.79 -8.94
CA LYS A 206 11.58 15.84 -10.37
C LYS A 206 12.84 15.84 -11.24
N LEU A 207 13.84 16.64 -10.86
CA LEU A 207 15.10 16.66 -11.58
C LEU A 207 15.90 15.35 -11.47
N ALA A 208 15.82 14.69 -10.32
CA ALA A 208 16.46 13.38 -10.13
C ALA A 208 15.83 12.29 -11.02
N GLU A 209 14.52 12.38 -11.30
CA GLU A 209 13.84 11.45 -12.21
C GLU A 209 14.13 11.74 -13.69
N GLU A 210 14.51 12.97 -14.04
CA GLU A 210 14.87 13.37 -15.41
C GLU A 210 16.30 12.94 -15.79
N TYR A 211 17.15 12.66 -14.78
CA TYR A 211 18.52 12.25 -15.03
C TYR A 211 18.59 10.81 -15.53
N ILE A 212 19.01 10.65 -16.77
CA ILE A 212 19.22 9.35 -17.43
C ILE A 212 20.73 9.16 -17.57
N CYS A 213 21.27 8.06 -17.00
CA CYS A 213 22.67 7.65 -17.16
C CYS A 213 22.91 6.98 -18.50
#